data_85c75651c58d9e28fc7e47fd93ab3923
#
_entry.id   85c75651c58d9e28fc7e47fd93ab3923
#
_cell.length_a   1.000
_cell.length_b   1.000
_cell.length_c   1.000
_cell.angle_alpha   90.00
_cell.angle_beta   90.00
_cell.angle_gamma   90.00
#
_symmetry.space_group_name_H-M   'P 1'
#
loop_
_entity.id
_entity.type
_entity.pdbx_description
1 polymer ?
#
loop_
_entity_poly.entity_id
_entity_poly.type
_entity_poly.pdbx_seq_one_letter_code
_entity_poly.pdbx_strand_id
1 'polypeptide(L)'
;VDGFHEGFIINNIDMSPKRSVNIRYTIGFEPVVREAVRLFSEIGLAPIIYRSGVSVLTRGLHKIGYVSSSPNPQYEYDHRYDQAIFFDNRFMKHKLECYHNAYEHYKDEAYVFAGPACMETFGEIPFLPENKEENLKLSKKQQELSVEFQIKASEIMNQYIKPEQRSFTIIAYPIPEIGDNFEEIFKEVVKVNTLDKDKYRQIQQHLIDALDQAVEVHVK
;
A
#
# COMPACT_ATOMS: atom_id res chain seq x y z
N VAL A 1 6.12 13.24 -5.76
CA VAL A 1 7.52 13.09 -5.31
C VAL A 1 7.80 14.05 -4.16
N ASP A 2 7.39 15.33 -4.27
CA ASP A 2 7.64 16.33 -3.21
C ASP A 2 7.09 15.89 -1.84
N GLY A 3 5.84 15.42 -1.78
CA GLY A 3 5.26 14.90 -0.53
C GLY A 3 6.01 13.69 0.03
N PHE A 4 6.57 12.85 -0.83
CA PHE A 4 7.42 11.74 -0.40
C PHE A 4 8.73 12.24 0.22
N HIS A 5 9.39 13.21 -0.43
CA HIS A 5 10.60 13.84 0.09
C HIS A 5 10.35 14.63 1.38
N GLU A 6 9.24 15.34 1.43
CA GLU A 6 8.78 16.08 2.62
C GLU A 6 8.65 15.19 3.84
N GLY A 7 8.21 13.92 3.66
CA GLY A 7 8.12 12.95 4.74
C GLY A 7 9.45 12.68 5.44
N PHE A 8 10.57 12.71 4.71
CA PHE A 8 11.92 12.62 5.32
C PHE A 8 12.25 13.88 6.12
N ILE A 9 11.91 15.06 5.60
CA ILE A 9 12.21 16.34 6.24
C ILE A 9 11.41 16.51 7.53
N ILE A 10 10.08 16.30 7.50
CA ILE A 10 9.20 16.47 8.65
C ILE A 10 9.54 15.52 9.79
N ASN A 11 9.83 14.27 9.45
CA ASN A 11 10.15 13.26 10.44
C ASN A 11 11.64 13.24 10.83
N ASN A 12 12.43 14.19 10.34
CA ASN A 12 13.88 14.25 10.56
C ASN A 12 14.61 12.94 10.26
N ILE A 13 14.23 12.30 9.15
CA ILE A 13 14.81 11.02 8.70
C ILE A 13 15.97 11.31 7.76
N ASP A 14 17.14 10.71 8.02
CA ASP A 14 18.28 10.80 7.11
C ASP A 14 18.01 10.02 5.82
N MET A 15 17.92 10.75 4.72
CA MET A 15 17.72 10.18 3.39
C MET A 15 19.05 9.75 2.72
N SER A 16 20.20 10.15 3.26
CA SER A 16 21.51 9.91 2.62
C SER A 16 21.83 8.44 2.32
N PRO A 17 21.44 7.45 3.14
CA PRO A 17 21.66 6.05 2.82
C PRO A 17 20.64 5.47 1.83
N LYS A 18 19.53 6.16 1.56
CA LYS A 18 18.45 5.64 0.72
C LYS A 18 18.81 5.64 -0.76
N ARG A 19 18.43 4.58 -1.47
CA ARG A 19 18.78 4.37 -2.89
C ARG A 19 17.63 3.90 -3.74
N SER A 20 16.57 3.32 -3.16
CA SER A 20 15.48 2.75 -3.93
C SER A 20 14.11 3.18 -3.42
N VAL A 21 13.17 3.35 -4.34
CA VAL A 21 11.76 3.64 -4.07
C VAL A 21 10.90 2.66 -4.86
N ASN A 22 9.82 2.19 -4.24
CA ASN A 22 8.88 1.30 -4.90
C ASN A 22 7.69 2.09 -5.45
N ILE A 23 7.55 2.16 -6.77
CA ILE A 23 6.38 2.77 -7.42
C ILE A 23 5.36 1.67 -7.71
N ARG A 24 4.18 1.78 -7.12
CA ARG A 24 3.03 0.90 -7.36
C ARG A 24 1.96 1.68 -8.08
N TYR A 25 1.47 1.15 -9.20
CA TYR A 25 0.47 1.84 -10.00
C TYR A 25 -0.51 0.86 -10.64
N THR A 26 -1.68 1.37 -10.96
CA THR A 26 -2.71 0.68 -11.73
C THR A 26 -2.59 1.08 -13.21
N ILE A 27 -3.00 0.20 -14.13
CA ILE A 27 -3.00 0.46 -15.57
C ILE A 27 -3.71 1.79 -15.89
N GLY A 28 -3.16 2.56 -16.82
CA GLY A 28 -3.64 3.89 -17.21
C GLY A 28 -2.83 5.04 -16.63
N PHE A 29 -1.97 4.79 -15.62
CA PHE A 29 -1.13 5.82 -14.98
C PHE A 29 0.31 5.89 -15.54
N GLU A 30 0.60 5.22 -16.64
CA GLU A 30 1.94 5.15 -17.23
C GLU A 30 2.58 6.53 -17.49
N PRO A 31 1.87 7.57 -17.95
CA PRO A 31 2.44 8.90 -18.09
C PRO A 31 2.91 9.51 -16.76
N VAL A 32 2.11 9.33 -15.69
CA VAL A 32 2.43 9.79 -14.32
C VAL A 32 3.63 9.02 -13.77
N VAL A 33 3.69 7.70 -14.03
CA VAL A 33 4.82 6.85 -13.61
C VAL A 33 6.11 7.29 -14.28
N ARG A 34 6.11 7.63 -15.57
CA ARG A 34 7.31 8.12 -16.27
C ARG A 34 7.86 9.39 -15.62
N GLU A 35 6.97 10.31 -15.28
CA GLU A 35 7.36 11.54 -14.60
C GLU A 35 7.84 11.27 -13.17
N ALA A 36 7.17 10.38 -12.44
CA ALA A 36 7.62 9.94 -11.12
C ALA A 36 9.02 9.30 -11.16
N VAL A 37 9.31 8.47 -12.17
CA VAL A 37 10.63 7.87 -12.38
C VAL A 37 11.70 8.96 -12.56
N ARG A 38 11.42 9.96 -13.40
CA ARG A 38 12.34 11.09 -13.62
C ARG A 38 12.61 11.84 -12.32
N LEU A 39 11.53 12.24 -11.62
CA LEU A 39 11.63 13.04 -10.39
C LEU A 39 12.28 12.27 -9.22
N PHE A 40 12.00 10.98 -9.07
CA PHE A 40 12.67 10.17 -8.05
C PHE A 40 14.17 10.00 -8.35
N SER A 41 14.53 9.87 -9.64
CA SER A 41 15.93 9.80 -10.04
C SER A 41 16.68 11.10 -9.74
N GLU A 42 16.03 12.27 -9.88
CA GLU A 42 16.63 13.58 -9.57
C GLU A 42 16.95 13.74 -8.08
N ILE A 43 16.18 13.12 -7.20
CA ILE A 43 16.48 13.09 -5.75
C ILE A 43 17.33 11.89 -5.33
N GLY A 44 17.95 11.18 -6.28
CA GLY A 44 18.92 10.11 -6.02
C GLY A 44 18.33 8.74 -5.71
N LEU A 45 17.03 8.51 -5.99
CA LEU A 45 16.37 7.23 -5.78
C LEU A 45 16.17 6.47 -7.10
N ALA A 46 16.54 5.20 -7.13
CA ALA A 46 16.28 4.28 -8.22
C ALA A 46 14.87 3.67 -8.07
N PRO A 47 13.94 3.92 -9.01
CA PRO A 47 12.59 3.38 -8.91
C PRO A 47 12.53 1.89 -9.25
N ILE A 48 11.82 1.13 -8.43
CA ILE A 48 11.38 -0.25 -8.69
C ILE A 48 9.89 -0.18 -8.96
N ILE A 49 9.46 -0.59 -10.15
CA ILE A 49 8.11 -0.35 -10.64
C ILE A 49 7.28 -1.63 -10.56
N TYR A 50 6.11 -1.54 -9.91
CA TYR A 50 5.12 -2.60 -9.89
C TYR A 50 3.82 -2.10 -10.53
N ARG A 51 3.41 -2.73 -11.63
CA ARG A 51 2.04 -2.62 -12.11
C ARG A 51 1.17 -3.61 -11.34
N SER A 52 0.15 -3.13 -10.69
CA SER A 52 -0.74 -3.92 -9.86
C SER A 52 -2.20 -3.71 -10.26
N GLY A 53 -3.04 -4.66 -9.90
CA GLY A 53 -4.48 -4.58 -9.99
C GLY A 53 -5.12 -4.45 -8.61
N VAL A 54 -6.36 -4.04 -8.58
CA VAL A 54 -7.16 -3.97 -7.36
C VAL A 54 -7.72 -5.35 -7.05
N SER A 55 -7.53 -5.82 -5.82
CA SER A 55 -8.18 -7.06 -5.35
C SER A 55 -9.64 -6.79 -5.03
N VAL A 56 -10.54 -7.61 -5.54
CA VAL A 56 -11.97 -7.58 -5.19
C VAL A 56 -12.25 -7.96 -3.74
N LEU A 57 -11.29 -8.62 -3.07
CA LEU A 57 -11.43 -9.06 -1.68
C LEU A 57 -11.06 -7.98 -0.68
N THR A 58 -10.00 -7.23 -0.97
CA THR A 58 -9.41 -6.27 -0.02
C THR A 58 -9.55 -4.84 -0.48
N ARG A 59 -9.93 -4.61 -1.73
CA ARG A 59 -9.91 -3.31 -2.41
C ARG A 59 -8.55 -2.61 -2.35
N GLY A 60 -7.51 -3.35 -2.02
CA GLY A 60 -6.14 -2.87 -1.97
C GLY A 60 -5.33 -3.37 -3.15
N LEU A 61 -4.23 -2.68 -3.44
CA LEU A 61 -3.32 -3.10 -4.49
C LEU A 61 -2.60 -4.40 -4.14
N HIS A 62 -2.50 -5.32 -5.10
CA HIS A 62 -1.58 -6.44 -5.00
C HIS A 62 -0.14 -5.93 -4.96
N LYS A 63 0.65 -6.45 -4.03
CA LYS A 63 1.99 -5.94 -3.72
C LYS A 63 3.13 -6.65 -4.44
N ILE A 64 2.84 -7.64 -5.28
CA ILE A 64 3.88 -8.52 -5.83
C ILE A 64 3.85 -8.50 -7.35
N GLY A 65 4.93 -8.01 -7.94
CA GLY A 65 5.23 -8.14 -9.36
C GLY A 65 4.21 -7.51 -10.29
N TYR A 66 3.94 -8.17 -11.38
CA TYR A 66 2.99 -7.76 -12.39
C TYR A 66 1.65 -8.47 -12.15
N VAL A 67 0.69 -7.72 -11.65
CA VAL A 67 -0.64 -8.23 -11.34
C VAL A 67 -1.69 -7.38 -12.05
N SER A 68 -2.76 -7.99 -12.50
CA SER A 68 -3.97 -7.33 -13.00
C SER A 68 -5.18 -7.73 -12.15
N SER A 69 -6.25 -6.96 -12.22
CA SER A 69 -7.53 -7.34 -11.64
C SER A 69 -8.01 -8.65 -12.26
N SER A 70 -8.65 -9.48 -11.46
CA SER A 70 -9.27 -10.70 -11.97
C SER A 70 -10.39 -10.34 -12.96
N PRO A 71 -10.42 -10.94 -14.16
CA PRO A 71 -11.53 -10.75 -15.09
C PRO A 71 -12.83 -11.37 -14.58
N ASN A 72 -12.74 -12.25 -13.58
CA ASN A 72 -13.86 -12.86 -12.89
C ASN A 72 -13.74 -12.65 -11.38
N PRO A 73 -14.37 -11.60 -10.83
CA PRO A 73 -14.33 -11.33 -9.39
C PRO A 73 -14.88 -12.48 -8.54
N GLN A 74 -15.88 -13.21 -9.02
CA GLN A 74 -16.44 -14.36 -8.33
C GLN A 74 -15.41 -15.48 -8.20
N TYR A 75 -14.59 -15.71 -9.23
CA TYR A 75 -13.52 -16.70 -9.18
C TYR A 75 -12.48 -16.35 -8.08
N GLU A 76 -12.05 -15.09 -8.01
CA GLU A 76 -11.14 -14.64 -6.94
C GLU A 76 -11.76 -14.86 -5.55
N TYR A 77 -13.05 -14.55 -5.41
CA TYR A 77 -13.77 -14.74 -4.16
C TYR A 77 -13.90 -16.22 -3.79
N ASP A 78 -14.23 -17.08 -4.74
CA ASP A 78 -14.40 -18.52 -4.52
C ASP A 78 -13.10 -19.17 -4.02
N HIS A 79 -11.96 -18.76 -4.55
CA HIS A 79 -10.64 -19.31 -4.27
C HIS A 79 -9.87 -18.60 -3.15
N ARG A 80 -10.48 -17.65 -2.44
CA ARG A 80 -9.80 -16.83 -1.39
C ARG A 80 -9.21 -17.63 -0.24
N TYR A 81 -9.69 -18.84 -0.03
CA TYR A 81 -9.27 -19.72 1.07
C TYR A 81 -8.71 -21.06 0.61
N ASP A 82 -8.27 -21.18 -0.60
CA ASP A 82 -7.69 -22.44 -1.14
C ASP A 82 -6.52 -22.95 -0.31
N GLN A 83 -5.80 -22.07 0.35
CA GLN A 83 -4.75 -22.48 1.30
C GLN A 83 -5.28 -23.34 2.46
N ALA A 84 -6.59 -23.40 2.72
CA ALA A 84 -7.17 -24.25 3.76
C ALA A 84 -6.80 -25.75 3.57
N ILE A 85 -6.47 -26.17 2.35
CA ILE A 85 -6.05 -27.55 2.04
C ILE A 85 -4.76 -27.93 2.76
N PHE A 86 -3.82 -26.97 2.93
CA PHE A 86 -2.46 -27.26 3.42
C PHE A 86 -1.98 -26.34 4.52
N PHE A 87 -2.73 -25.29 4.86
CA PHE A 87 -2.29 -24.29 5.82
C PHE A 87 -2.39 -24.80 7.26
N ASP A 88 -1.25 -25.19 7.79
CA ASP A 88 -1.08 -25.63 9.17
C ASP A 88 0.06 -24.89 9.87
N ASN A 89 0.31 -25.19 11.13
CA ASN A 89 1.38 -24.59 11.92
C ASN A 89 2.79 -24.87 11.35
N ARG A 90 3.00 -26.03 10.74
CA ARG A 90 4.29 -26.38 10.13
C ARG A 90 4.53 -25.53 8.89
N PHE A 91 3.53 -25.41 8.03
CA PHE A 91 3.60 -24.58 6.84
C PHE A 91 3.80 -23.10 7.22
N MET A 92 3.07 -22.59 8.21
CA MET A 92 3.23 -21.22 8.70
C MET A 92 4.66 -20.96 9.19
N LYS A 93 5.22 -21.84 10.03
CA LYS A 93 6.58 -21.70 10.53
C LYS A 93 7.61 -21.69 9.41
N HIS A 94 7.50 -22.62 8.48
CA HIS A 94 8.41 -22.69 7.33
C HIS A 94 8.32 -21.42 6.46
N LYS A 95 7.12 -20.91 6.24
CA LYS A 95 6.92 -19.67 5.50
C LYS A 95 7.57 -18.46 6.20
N LEU A 96 7.47 -18.38 7.54
CA LEU A 96 8.15 -17.33 8.32
C LEU A 96 9.67 -17.46 8.25
N GLU A 97 10.21 -18.69 8.32
CA GLU A 97 11.62 -18.96 8.13
C GLU A 97 12.13 -18.51 6.76
N CYS A 98 11.37 -18.80 5.70
CA CYS A 98 11.69 -18.31 4.35
C CYS A 98 11.68 -16.78 4.28
N TYR A 99 10.73 -16.12 4.94
CA TYR A 99 10.68 -14.66 5.03
C TYR A 99 11.93 -14.10 5.73
N HIS A 100 12.26 -14.64 6.90
CA HIS A 100 13.45 -14.22 7.65
C HIS A 100 14.72 -14.40 6.82
N ASN A 101 14.92 -15.57 6.23
CA ASN A 101 16.10 -15.88 5.43
C ASN A 101 16.21 -14.97 4.20
N ALA A 102 15.10 -14.64 3.55
CA ALA A 102 15.08 -13.72 2.42
C ALA A 102 15.50 -12.30 2.86
N TYR A 103 14.94 -11.79 3.96
CA TYR A 103 15.31 -10.48 4.48
C TYR A 103 16.77 -10.43 4.98
N GLU A 104 17.24 -11.49 5.62
CA GLU A 104 18.64 -11.56 6.06
C GLU A 104 19.61 -11.59 4.86
N HIS A 105 19.23 -12.29 3.79
CA HIS A 105 20.03 -12.33 2.58
C HIS A 105 20.08 -10.97 1.85
N TYR A 106 18.98 -10.22 1.85
CA TYR A 106 18.85 -8.93 1.17
C TYR A 106 18.76 -7.75 2.14
N LYS A 107 19.40 -7.84 3.29
CA LYS A 107 19.32 -6.79 4.33
C LYS A 107 19.87 -5.44 3.88
N ASP A 108 20.89 -5.44 3.05
CA ASP A 108 21.50 -4.21 2.54
C ASP A 108 20.55 -3.50 1.57
N GLU A 109 19.84 -4.23 0.70
CA GLU A 109 18.79 -3.71 -0.16
C GLU A 109 17.59 -3.23 0.65
N ALA A 110 17.23 -3.95 1.70
CA ALA A 110 16.16 -3.55 2.61
C ALA A 110 16.49 -2.24 3.36
N TYR A 111 17.75 -2.08 3.79
CA TYR A 111 18.22 -0.87 4.48
C TYR A 111 18.17 0.37 3.60
N VAL A 112 18.54 0.26 2.31
CA VAL A 112 18.54 1.40 1.38
C VAL A 112 17.16 1.72 0.80
N PHE A 113 16.14 0.99 1.16
CA PHE A 113 14.77 1.21 0.71
C PHE A 113 14.18 2.48 1.34
N ALA A 114 13.77 3.44 0.52
CA ALA A 114 13.22 4.72 0.95
C ALA A 114 11.71 4.66 1.28
N GLY A 115 11.01 3.68 0.74
CA GLY A 115 9.58 3.49 0.96
C GLY A 115 8.75 3.38 -0.33
N PRO A 116 7.43 3.22 -0.20
CA PRO A 116 6.53 3.09 -1.34
C PRO A 116 5.94 4.42 -1.79
N ALA A 117 5.76 4.55 -3.11
CA ALA A 117 4.92 5.55 -3.75
C ALA A 117 3.78 4.83 -4.47
N CYS A 118 2.56 4.94 -3.95
CA CYS A 118 1.40 4.20 -4.45
C CYS A 118 0.46 5.11 -5.21
N MET A 119 0.04 4.66 -6.38
CA MET A 119 -1.04 5.25 -7.17
C MET A 119 -2.20 4.28 -7.15
N GLU A 120 -3.24 4.63 -6.41
CA GLU A 120 -4.44 3.82 -6.22
C GLU A 120 -5.60 4.34 -7.08
N THR A 121 -6.58 3.50 -7.29
CA THR A 121 -7.83 3.86 -7.96
C THR A 121 -9.03 3.61 -7.06
N PHE A 122 -10.12 4.30 -7.33
CA PHE A 122 -11.41 4.09 -6.69
C PHE A 122 -12.55 4.35 -7.68
N GLY A 123 -13.75 3.89 -7.32
CA GLY A 123 -14.94 4.04 -8.15
C GLY A 123 -15.29 2.81 -8.98
N GLU A 124 -14.71 1.67 -8.63
CA GLU A 124 -15.04 0.39 -9.24
C GLU A 124 -16.51 0.02 -9.01
N ILE A 125 -17.11 -0.65 -9.99
CA ILE A 125 -18.48 -1.18 -9.87
C ILE A 125 -18.54 -2.12 -8.65
N PRO A 126 -19.50 -1.91 -7.73
CA PRO A 126 -19.65 -2.77 -6.58
C PRO A 126 -19.87 -4.23 -6.99
N PHE A 127 -19.04 -5.11 -6.44
CA PHE A 127 -19.17 -6.55 -6.61
C PHE A 127 -19.81 -7.16 -5.36
N LEU A 128 -20.91 -7.90 -5.56
CA LEU A 128 -21.58 -8.66 -4.52
C LEU A 128 -21.27 -10.15 -4.73
N PRO A 129 -20.41 -10.75 -3.89
CA PRO A 129 -20.03 -12.14 -4.05
C PRO A 129 -21.16 -13.10 -3.66
N GLU A 130 -21.28 -14.18 -4.41
CA GLU A 130 -22.11 -15.31 -4.04
C GLU A 130 -21.29 -16.34 -3.23
N ASN A 131 -21.83 -16.73 -2.06
CA ASN A 131 -21.23 -17.78 -1.26
C ASN A 131 -21.69 -19.16 -1.75
N LYS A 132 -20.75 -20.00 -2.16
CA LYS A 132 -21.01 -21.37 -2.58
C LYS A 132 -20.64 -22.36 -1.46
N GLU A 133 -21.37 -23.45 -1.36
CA GLU A 133 -21.12 -24.47 -0.33
C GLU A 133 -19.78 -25.18 -0.56
N GLU A 134 -19.38 -25.32 -1.81
CA GLU A 134 -18.13 -25.96 -2.25
C GLU A 134 -16.88 -25.13 -1.94
N ASN A 135 -17.04 -23.84 -1.65
CA ASN A 135 -15.90 -22.96 -1.36
C ASN A 135 -15.19 -23.41 -0.10
N LEU A 136 -13.88 -23.51 -0.19
CA LEU A 136 -13.04 -23.79 0.97
C LEU A 136 -13.17 -22.68 2.01
N LYS A 137 -13.12 -23.09 3.29
CA LYS A 137 -13.18 -22.19 4.42
C LYS A 137 -12.03 -22.49 5.37
N LEU A 138 -11.43 -21.44 5.90
CA LEU A 138 -10.46 -21.62 6.98
C LEU A 138 -11.18 -22.08 8.25
N SER A 139 -10.71 -23.14 8.86
CA SER A 139 -11.10 -23.50 10.23
C SER A 139 -10.71 -22.36 11.19
N LYS A 140 -11.33 -22.35 12.38
CA LYS A 140 -10.98 -21.37 13.43
C LYS A 140 -9.48 -21.34 13.71
N LYS A 141 -8.86 -22.52 13.84
CA LYS A 141 -7.41 -22.64 14.06
C LYS A 141 -6.60 -22.05 12.90
N GLN A 142 -7.01 -22.24 11.65
CA GLN A 142 -6.32 -21.68 10.49
C GLN A 142 -6.48 -20.16 10.40
N GLN A 143 -7.62 -19.62 10.83
CA GLN A 143 -7.82 -18.18 10.94
C GLN A 143 -6.86 -17.58 11.99
N GLU A 144 -6.75 -18.19 13.16
CA GLU A 144 -5.80 -17.80 14.20
C GLU A 144 -4.36 -17.84 13.69
N LEU A 145 -3.96 -18.92 13.01
CA LEU A 145 -2.64 -19.05 12.39
C LEU A 145 -2.40 -17.99 11.30
N SER A 146 -3.43 -17.62 10.53
CA SER A 146 -3.31 -16.59 9.51
C SER A 146 -3.03 -15.21 10.12
N VAL A 147 -3.71 -14.88 11.21
CA VAL A 147 -3.45 -13.64 11.97
C VAL A 147 -2.04 -13.66 12.58
N GLU A 148 -1.66 -14.78 13.22
CA GLU A 148 -0.32 -14.95 13.79
C GLU A 148 0.77 -14.80 12.71
N PHE A 149 0.56 -15.39 11.53
CA PHE A 149 1.47 -15.23 10.40
C PHE A 149 1.64 -13.78 9.98
N GLN A 150 0.54 -13.03 9.85
CA GLN A 150 0.58 -11.63 9.45
C GLN A 150 1.34 -10.77 10.45
N ILE A 151 1.13 -10.98 11.74
CA ILE A 151 1.83 -10.26 12.81
C ILE A 151 3.32 -10.55 12.73
N LYS A 152 3.71 -11.82 12.76
CA LYS A 152 5.12 -12.23 12.74
C LYS A 152 5.84 -11.85 11.44
N ALA A 153 5.18 -11.94 10.29
CA ALA A 153 5.75 -11.50 9.03
C ALA A 153 6.00 -9.98 9.01
N SER A 154 5.10 -9.19 9.61
CA SER A 154 5.29 -7.75 9.78
C SER A 154 6.43 -7.42 10.75
N GLU A 155 6.56 -8.17 11.84
CA GLU A 155 7.67 -8.03 12.79
C GLU A 155 9.01 -8.30 12.10
N ILE A 156 9.11 -9.40 11.34
CA ILE A 156 10.32 -9.71 10.56
C ILE A 156 10.62 -8.57 9.58
N MET A 157 9.66 -8.13 8.79
CA MET A 157 9.85 -7.03 7.84
C MET A 157 10.36 -5.76 8.54
N ASN A 158 9.78 -5.40 9.67
CA ASN A 158 10.11 -4.17 10.39
C ASN A 158 11.50 -4.20 11.05
N GLN A 159 12.11 -5.36 11.23
CA GLN A 159 13.51 -5.47 11.68
C GLN A 159 14.49 -4.96 10.62
N TYR A 160 14.18 -5.13 9.34
CA TYR A 160 15.03 -4.78 8.20
C TYR A 160 14.61 -3.48 7.52
N ILE A 161 13.30 -3.24 7.41
CA ILE A 161 12.71 -2.03 6.82
C ILE A 161 11.99 -1.28 7.93
N LYS A 162 12.73 -0.52 8.70
CA LYS A 162 12.22 0.20 9.86
C LYS A 162 11.23 1.28 9.44
N PRO A 163 9.99 1.29 9.99
CA PRO A 163 8.98 2.29 9.63
C PRO A 163 9.45 3.73 9.83
N GLU A 164 10.20 3.99 10.91
CA GLU A 164 10.74 5.30 11.26
C GLU A 164 11.93 5.76 10.38
N GLN A 165 12.37 4.93 9.43
CA GLN A 165 13.49 5.24 8.52
C GLN A 165 13.05 5.31 7.06
N ARG A 166 11.77 5.41 6.80
CA ARG A 166 11.20 5.48 5.46
C ARG A 166 10.08 6.50 5.36
N SER A 167 9.85 6.98 4.16
CA SER A 167 8.68 7.77 3.82
C SER A 167 7.68 6.94 3.02
N PHE A 168 6.52 7.49 2.78
CA PHE A 168 5.55 6.95 1.83
C PHE A 168 4.74 8.08 1.20
N THR A 169 4.18 7.82 0.05
CA THR A 169 3.14 8.66 -0.55
C THR A 169 2.08 7.80 -1.19
N ILE A 170 0.85 8.19 -1.04
CA ILE A 170 -0.30 7.53 -1.64
C ILE A 170 -1.15 8.61 -2.30
N ILE A 171 -1.42 8.44 -3.58
CA ILE A 171 -2.40 9.24 -4.33
C ILE A 171 -3.45 8.29 -4.86
N ALA A 172 -4.71 8.74 -4.88
CA ALA A 172 -5.80 7.95 -5.40
C ALA A 172 -6.60 8.78 -6.41
N TYR A 173 -7.00 8.14 -7.51
CA TYR A 173 -7.78 8.77 -8.57
C TYR A 173 -9.01 7.94 -8.89
N PRO A 174 -10.12 8.59 -9.28
CA PRO A 174 -11.29 7.87 -9.75
C PRO A 174 -11.00 7.20 -11.09
N ILE A 175 -11.74 6.13 -11.38
CA ILE A 175 -11.78 5.50 -12.70
C ILE A 175 -13.11 5.80 -13.37
N PRO A 176 -13.22 5.69 -14.72
CA PRO A 176 -14.45 6.02 -15.46
C PRO A 176 -15.69 5.25 -14.99
N GLU A 177 -15.52 4.06 -14.42
CA GLU A 177 -16.60 3.24 -13.89
C GLU A 177 -17.35 3.89 -12.71
N ILE A 178 -16.80 4.97 -12.12
CA ILE A 178 -17.50 5.74 -11.07
C ILE A 178 -18.80 6.39 -11.57
N GLY A 179 -18.94 6.53 -12.90
CA GLY A 179 -20.16 7.02 -13.55
C GLY A 179 -20.03 8.38 -14.23
N ASP A 180 -21.18 8.98 -14.54
CA ASP A 180 -21.27 10.18 -15.39
C ASP A 180 -20.51 11.40 -14.86
N ASN A 181 -20.29 11.48 -13.56
CA ASN A 181 -19.56 12.59 -12.92
C ASN A 181 -18.05 12.36 -12.88
N PHE A 182 -17.52 11.36 -13.58
CA PHE A 182 -16.09 11.03 -13.57
C PHE A 182 -15.16 12.24 -13.77
N GLU A 183 -15.40 13.04 -14.81
CA GLU A 183 -14.53 14.17 -15.12
C GLU A 183 -14.53 15.25 -14.02
N GLU A 184 -15.68 15.51 -13.42
CA GLU A 184 -15.81 16.47 -12.33
C GLU A 184 -15.06 15.98 -11.09
N ILE A 185 -15.31 14.74 -10.69
CA ILE A 185 -14.62 14.09 -9.55
C ILE A 185 -13.11 14.05 -9.79
N PHE A 186 -12.68 13.70 -11.00
CA PHE A 186 -11.25 13.67 -11.34
C PHE A 186 -10.61 15.04 -11.20
N LYS A 187 -11.25 16.11 -11.67
CA LYS A 187 -10.77 17.50 -11.53
C LYS A 187 -10.65 17.91 -10.07
N GLU A 188 -11.62 17.58 -9.23
CA GLU A 188 -11.56 17.88 -7.80
C GLU A 188 -10.45 17.08 -7.10
N VAL A 189 -10.27 15.82 -7.44
CA VAL A 189 -9.17 14.99 -6.90
C VAL A 189 -7.81 15.55 -7.31
N VAL A 190 -7.64 16.01 -8.55
CA VAL A 190 -6.41 16.69 -8.99
C VAL A 190 -6.15 17.93 -8.15
N LYS A 191 -7.16 18.76 -7.88
CA LYS A 191 -7.01 19.95 -7.00
C LYS A 191 -6.53 19.57 -5.61
N VAL A 192 -7.13 18.51 -5.01
CA VAL A 192 -6.74 18.01 -3.69
C VAL A 192 -5.28 17.51 -3.68
N ASN A 193 -4.85 16.84 -4.74
CA ASN A 193 -3.48 16.33 -4.84
C ASN A 193 -2.44 17.40 -5.23
N THR A 194 -2.88 18.61 -5.60
CA THR A 194 -2.03 19.74 -5.99
C THR A 194 -2.17 20.94 -5.06
N LEU A 195 -2.61 20.71 -3.82
CA LEU A 195 -2.77 21.75 -2.82
C LEU A 195 -1.44 22.43 -2.48
N ASP A 196 -1.53 23.73 -2.17
CA ASP A 196 -0.43 24.47 -1.57
C ASP A 196 -0.08 23.87 -0.20
N LYS A 197 1.08 23.19 -0.15
CA LYS A 197 1.53 22.46 1.03
C LYS A 197 1.72 23.36 2.26
N ASP A 198 2.17 24.58 2.08
CA ASP A 198 2.44 25.50 3.19
C ASP A 198 1.13 26.00 3.82
N LYS A 199 0.14 26.31 2.99
CA LYS A 199 -1.20 26.64 3.46
C LYS A 199 -1.85 25.46 4.18
N TYR A 200 -1.69 24.25 3.64
CA TYR A 200 -2.26 23.04 4.24
C TYR A 200 -1.61 22.72 5.59
N ARG A 201 -0.29 22.88 5.69
CA ARG A 201 0.47 22.75 6.94
C ARG A 201 -0.03 23.71 8.00
N GLN A 202 -0.28 24.98 7.64
CA GLN A 202 -0.84 25.96 8.58
C GLN A 202 -2.21 25.53 9.11
N ILE A 203 -3.10 25.04 8.23
CA ILE A 203 -4.43 24.53 8.63
C ILE A 203 -4.29 23.33 9.55
N GLN A 204 -3.43 22.38 9.21
CA GLN A 204 -3.17 21.20 10.04
C GLN A 204 -2.57 21.56 11.40
N GLN A 205 -1.68 22.57 11.44
CA GLN A 205 -1.07 23.01 12.71
C GLN A 205 -2.12 23.53 13.68
N HIS A 206 -3.12 24.27 13.23
CA HIS A 206 -4.23 24.70 14.11
C HIS A 206 -5.00 23.52 14.71
N LEU A 207 -5.19 22.47 13.93
CA LEU A 207 -5.84 21.24 14.42
C LEU A 207 -4.94 20.50 15.42
N ILE A 208 -3.65 20.39 15.14
CA ILE A 208 -2.66 19.77 16.03
C ILE A 208 -2.62 20.53 17.36
N ASP A 209 -2.49 21.85 17.32
CA ASP A 209 -2.45 22.70 18.52
C ASP A 209 -3.71 22.55 19.38
N ALA A 210 -4.87 22.38 18.75
CA ALA A 210 -6.13 22.13 19.45
C ALA A 210 -6.18 20.72 20.08
N LEU A 211 -5.69 19.70 19.35
CA LEU A 211 -5.64 18.32 19.84
C LEU A 211 -4.63 18.15 20.99
N ASP A 212 -3.48 18.83 20.92
CA ASP A 212 -2.45 18.78 21.96
C ASP A 212 -2.93 19.40 23.29
N GLN A 213 -3.93 20.31 23.23
CA GLN A 213 -4.56 20.90 24.42
C GLN A 213 -5.75 20.08 24.94
N ALA A 214 -6.23 19.11 24.17
CA ALA A 214 -7.41 18.33 24.52
C ALA A 214 -7.08 17.24 25.54
N VAL A 215 -7.94 17.11 26.55
CA VAL A 215 -7.88 15.98 27.51
C VAL A 215 -8.56 14.74 26.93
N GLU A 216 -9.55 14.94 26.06
CA GLU A 216 -10.34 13.88 25.45
C GLU A 216 -10.84 14.35 24.07
N VAL A 217 -10.88 13.44 23.12
CA VAL A 217 -11.37 13.71 21.76
C VAL A 217 -12.50 12.75 21.42
N HIS A 218 -13.68 13.30 21.12
CA HIS A 218 -14.83 12.53 20.65
C HIS A 218 -14.98 12.63 19.14
N VAL A 219 -14.92 11.50 18.44
CA VAL A 219 -15.19 11.40 17.01
C VAL A 219 -16.60 10.84 16.81
N LYS A 220 -17.44 11.57 16.08
CA LYS A 220 -18.82 11.18 15.73
C LYS A 220 -18.93 10.82 14.25
#